data_f8ee96c09d85a7f86d73e8381be59e8b
#
_entry.id   f8ee96c09d85a7f86d73e8381be59e8b
#
_cell.length_a   1.000
_cell.length_b   1.000
_cell.length_c   1.000
_cell.angle_alpha   90.00
_cell.angle_beta   90.00
_cell.angle_gamma   90.00
#
_symmetry.space_group_name_H-M   'P 1'
#
loop_
_entity.id
_entity.type
_entity.pdbx_description
1 polymer ?
#
loop_
_entity_poly.entity_id
_entity_poly.type
_entity_poly.pdbx_seq_one_letter_code
_entity_poly.pdbx_strand_id
1 'polypeptide(L)'
;VPAEVANVLGAGAPVFVGVSGGRDSQALAYRVCAHLDDIGHQGRRFLIHADLGRVDWRDSLPVCERLAHRLGVELVVVRRNAGDMMDRWLSRWAANVARYANLECVKLILPWSTAAQRFCTAELKSQVIAREMRRRFPEGDVVSAVGIRREESTKRARMPAWKQDERTTRRRGAGHTWNPLL
;
A
#
# COMPACT_ATOMS: atom_id res chain seq x y z
N VAL A 1 14.14 6.61 13.91
CA VAL A 1 12.67 6.43 13.89
C VAL A 1 12.04 7.62 14.60
N PRO A 2 11.00 8.28 14.05
CA PRO A 2 10.29 9.35 14.74
C PRO A 2 9.72 8.89 16.09
N ALA A 3 9.66 9.80 17.09
CA ALA A 3 9.20 9.47 18.44
C ALA A 3 7.75 8.93 18.45
N GLU A 4 6.91 9.48 17.60
CA GLU A 4 5.50 9.05 17.45
C GLU A 4 5.42 7.60 16.97
N VAL A 5 6.30 7.20 16.03
CA VAL A 5 6.39 5.81 15.58
C VAL A 5 6.82 4.91 16.74
N ALA A 6 7.86 5.30 17.46
CA ALA A 6 8.38 4.53 18.58
C ALA A 6 7.31 4.29 19.66
N ASN A 7 6.50 5.31 19.97
CA ASN A 7 5.42 5.20 20.95
C ASN A 7 4.33 4.20 20.50
N VAL A 8 3.87 4.28 19.25
CA VAL A 8 2.82 3.40 18.72
C VAL A 8 3.34 1.95 18.59
N LEU A 9 4.60 1.77 18.17
CA LEU A 9 5.23 0.44 18.12
C LEU A 9 5.47 -0.12 19.52
N GLY A 10 5.91 0.72 20.48
CA GLY A 10 6.08 0.32 21.88
C GLY A 10 4.78 -0.13 22.56
N ALA A 11 3.64 0.43 22.13
CA ALA A 11 2.31 -0.01 22.56
C ALA A 11 1.85 -1.32 21.88
N GLY A 12 2.66 -1.93 21.03
CA GLY A 12 2.34 -3.21 20.38
C GLY A 12 1.35 -3.11 19.22
N ALA A 13 1.22 -1.95 18.58
CA ALA A 13 0.33 -1.80 17.43
C ALA A 13 0.73 -2.75 16.28
N PRO A 14 -0.22 -3.45 15.62
CA PRO A 14 0.09 -4.31 14.49
C PRO A 14 0.68 -3.53 13.32
N VAL A 15 1.70 -4.13 12.67
CA VAL A 15 2.46 -3.52 11.57
C VAL A 15 2.21 -4.28 10.26
N PHE A 16 1.79 -3.54 9.24
CA PHE A 16 1.65 -4.04 7.88
C PHE A 16 2.74 -3.45 6.99
N VAL A 17 3.63 -4.28 6.48
CA VAL A 17 4.70 -3.86 5.57
C VAL A 17 4.26 -4.08 4.13
N GLY A 18 4.15 -3.00 3.37
CA GLY A 18 3.77 -3.04 1.95
C GLY A 18 4.85 -3.68 1.08
N VAL A 19 4.52 -4.78 0.39
CA VAL A 19 5.44 -5.48 -0.50
C VAL A 19 4.88 -5.61 -1.91
N SER A 20 5.76 -5.55 -2.92
CA SER A 20 5.41 -5.62 -4.34
C SER A 20 6.30 -6.58 -5.14
N GLY A 21 7.11 -7.40 -4.47
CA GLY A 21 8.10 -8.25 -5.12
C GLY A 21 9.37 -7.53 -5.59
N GLY A 22 9.38 -6.19 -5.65
CA GLY A 22 10.55 -5.40 -6.03
C GLY A 22 11.62 -5.35 -4.93
N ARG A 23 12.89 -5.07 -5.32
CA ARG A 23 14.04 -5.04 -4.40
C ARG A 23 13.85 -4.09 -3.21
N ASP A 24 13.32 -2.90 -3.45
CA ASP A 24 13.13 -1.90 -2.40
C ASP A 24 12.11 -2.36 -1.35
N SER A 25 11.01 -2.99 -1.79
CA SER A 25 10.00 -3.52 -0.87
C SER A 25 10.49 -4.72 -0.07
N GLN A 26 11.39 -5.53 -0.64
CA GLN A 26 12.07 -6.60 0.10
C GLN A 26 13.02 -6.02 1.15
N ALA A 27 13.88 -5.06 0.77
CA ALA A 27 14.78 -4.37 1.70
C ALA A 27 14.01 -3.69 2.84
N LEU A 28 12.90 -3.03 2.52
CA LEU A 28 11.98 -2.46 3.51
C LEU A 28 11.52 -3.53 4.51
N ALA A 29 11.02 -4.67 4.02
CA ALA A 29 10.50 -5.73 4.88
C ALA A 29 11.57 -6.26 5.84
N TYR A 30 12.78 -6.53 5.34
CA TYR A 30 13.91 -6.95 6.20
C TYR A 30 14.24 -5.90 7.25
N ARG A 31 14.36 -4.63 6.87
CA ARG A 31 14.74 -3.55 7.79
C ARG A 31 13.66 -3.29 8.84
N VAL A 32 12.38 -3.32 8.45
CA VAL A 32 11.29 -3.13 9.40
C VAL A 32 11.21 -4.32 10.37
N CYS A 33 11.27 -5.56 9.88
CA CYS A 33 11.24 -6.73 10.76
C CYS A 33 12.42 -6.75 11.73
N ALA A 34 13.64 -6.50 11.25
CA ALA A 34 14.81 -6.40 12.13
C ALA A 34 14.64 -5.31 13.19
N HIS A 35 14.18 -4.11 12.80
CA HIS A 35 13.92 -3.04 13.77
C HIS A 35 12.87 -3.43 14.83
N LEU A 36 11.80 -4.11 14.41
CA LEU A 36 10.76 -4.59 15.33
C LEU A 36 11.31 -5.67 16.30
N ASP A 37 12.28 -6.48 15.85
CA ASP A 37 13.00 -7.44 16.71
C ASP A 37 13.90 -6.70 17.69
N ASP A 38 14.68 -5.73 17.22
CA ASP A 38 15.62 -4.94 18.05
C ASP A 38 14.91 -4.20 19.19
N ILE A 39 13.68 -3.70 18.95
CA ILE A 39 12.89 -3.01 20.00
C ILE A 39 12.01 -3.96 20.81
N GLY A 40 12.08 -5.27 20.59
CA GLY A 40 11.25 -6.26 21.30
C GLY A 40 9.75 -6.11 21.04
N HIS A 41 9.33 -5.68 19.85
CA HIS A 41 7.93 -5.44 19.52
C HIS A 41 7.08 -6.72 19.61
N GLN A 42 6.03 -6.68 20.41
CA GLN A 42 5.13 -7.82 20.69
C GLN A 42 3.88 -7.86 19.82
N GLY A 43 3.59 -6.81 19.04
CA GLY A 43 2.44 -6.74 18.16
C GLY A 43 2.56 -7.67 16.96
N ARG A 44 1.43 -7.96 16.30
CA ARG A 44 1.40 -8.77 15.09
C ARG A 44 2.06 -8.05 13.92
N ARG A 45 2.75 -8.80 13.07
CA ARG A 45 3.45 -8.33 11.87
C ARG A 45 2.91 -9.02 10.65
N PHE A 46 2.76 -8.27 9.56
CA PHE A 46 2.24 -8.78 8.29
C PHE A 46 3.04 -8.18 7.14
N LEU A 47 3.27 -8.96 6.11
CA LEU A 47 3.51 -8.41 4.77
C LEU A 47 2.15 -8.25 4.08
N ILE A 48 1.96 -7.15 3.35
CA ILE A 48 0.73 -6.93 2.61
C ILE A 48 1.03 -6.61 1.14
N HIS A 49 0.47 -7.42 0.24
CA HIS A 49 0.60 -7.30 -1.20
C HIS A 49 -0.75 -6.94 -1.82
N ALA A 50 -0.78 -5.85 -2.60
CA ALA A 50 -1.94 -5.49 -3.41
C ALA A 50 -1.75 -6.05 -4.81
N ASP A 51 -2.45 -7.13 -5.11
CA ASP A 51 -2.43 -7.80 -6.41
C ASP A 51 -3.21 -6.99 -7.44
N LEU A 52 -2.53 -6.60 -8.51
CA LEU A 52 -3.09 -5.82 -9.62
C LEU A 52 -3.67 -6.68 -10.74
N GLY A 53 -3.62 -8.00 -10.59
CA GLY A 53 -4.11 -8.96 -11.58
C GLY A 53 -3.24 -9.02 -12.83
N ARG A 54 -3.86 -9.01 -14.00
CA ARG A 54 -3.21 -9.24 -15.32
C ARG A 54 -2.07 -8.30 -15.69
N VAL A 55 -1.90 -7.19 -14.99
CA VAL A 55 -0.80 -6.23 -15.24
C VAL A 55 0.33 -6.35 -14.23
N ASP A 56 0.19 -7.20 -13.23
CA ASP A 56 1.28 -7.44 -12.29
C ASP A 56 2.36 -8.35 -12.91
N TRP A 57 3.59 -8.21 -12.45
CA TRP A 57 4.65 -9.11 -12.87
C TRP A 57 4.37 -10.51 -12.35
N ARG A 58 4.56 -11.52 -13.22
CA ARG A 58 4.32 -12.93 -12.91
C ARG A 58 5.01 -13.37 -11.60
N ASP A 59 6.20 -12.84 -11.34
CA ASP A 59 7.00 -13.22 -10.17
C ASP A 59 6.73 -12.37 -8.92
N SER A 60 5.89 -11.33 -9.01
CA SER A 60 5.62 -10.43 -7.87
C SER A 60 5.11 -11.18 -6.65
N LEU A 61 4.03 -11.94 -6.81
CA LEU A 61 3.45 -12.70 -5.70
C LEU A 61 4.37 -13.83 -5.21
N PRO A 62 4.96 -14.70 -6.07
CA PRO A 62 5.92 -15.71 -5.62
C PRO A 62 7.12 -15.14 -4.84
N VAL A 63 7.61 -13.95 -5.21
CA VAL A 63 8.67 -13.27 -4.44
C VAL A 63 8.17 -12.84 -3.06
N CYS A 64 6.95 -12.29 -2.97
CA CYS A 64 6.35 -11.91 -1.69
C CYS A 64 6.12 -13.13 -0.78
N GLU A 65 5.69 -14.26 -1.32
CA GLU A 65 5.49 -15.53 -0.59
C GLU A 65 6.81 -16.05 -0.01
N ARG A 66 7.87 -16.12 -0.83
CA ARG A 66 9.21 -16.50 -0.36
C ARG A 66 9.76 -15.56 0.71
N LEU A 67 9.51 -14.25 0.56
CA LEU A 67 9.92 -13.25 1.54
C LEU A 67 9.20 -13.45 2.88
N ALA A 68 7.89 -13.66 2.85
CA ALA A 68 7.07 -13.91 4.03
C ALA A 68 7.52 -15.19 4.77
N HIS A 69 7.73 -16.28 4.03
CA HIS A 69 8.27 -17.52 4.58
C HIS A 69 9.63 -17.32 5.26
N ARG A 70 10.55 -16.60 4.61
CA ARG A 70 11.89 -16.33 5.13
C ARG A 70 11.88 -15.46 6.40
N LEU A 71 10.96 -14.52 6.50
CA LEU A 71 10.78 -13.64 7.67
C LEU A 71 9.91 -14.27 8.77
N GLY A 72 9.27 -15.40 8.52
CA GLY A 72 8.35 -16.04 9.47
C GLY A 72 7.09 -15.19 9.75
N VAL A 73 6.63 -14.39 8.79
CA VAL A 73 5.47 -13.49 8.94
C VAL A 73 4.36 -13.84 7.96
N GLU A 74 3.11 -13.56 8.33
CA GLU A 74 1.95 -13.79 7.46
C GLU A 74 1.98 -12.85 6.25
N LEU A 75 1.77 -13.41 5.03
CA LEU A 75 1.49 -12.62 3.84
C LEU A 75 -0.01 -12.44 3.65
N VAL A 76 -0.44 -11.20 3.58
CA VAL A 76 -1.82 -10.80 3.28
C VAL A 76 -1.89 -10.33 1.83
N VAL A 77 -2.61 -11.05 0.98
CA VAL A 77 -2.84 -10.64 -0.41
C VAL A 77 -4.22 -10.01 -0.51
N VAL A 78 -4.27 -8.79 -1.05
CA VAL A 78 -5.52 -8.03 -1.21
C VAL A 78 -5.76 -7.68 -2.67
N ARG A 79 -7.03 -7.70 -3.08
CA ARG A 79 -7.47 -7.36 -4.44
C ARG A 79 -8.66 -6.40 -4.41
N ARG A 80 -8.82 -5.67 -5.49
CA ARG A 80 -10.01 -4.86 -5.73
C ARG A 80 -11.18 -5.76 -6.14
N ASN A 81 -12.34 -5.63 -5.49
CA ASN A 81 -13.52 -6.47 -5.78
C ASN A 81 -14.13 -6.21 -7.16
N ALA A 82 -14.02 -4.97 -7.66
CA ALA A 82 -14.56 -4.57 -8.95
C ALA A 82 -13.60 -4.83 -10.13
N GLY A 83 -12.85 -5.93 -10.06
CA GLY A 83 -11.91 -6.36 -11.08
C GLY A 83 -10.50 -5.80 -10.90
N ASP A 84 -9.59 -6.27 -11.76
CA ASP A 84 -8.17 -5.93 -11.74
C ASP A 84 -7.85 -4.57 -12.41
N MET A 85 -6.57 -4.28 -12.59
CA MET A 85 -6.12 -3.06 -13.26
C MET A 85 -6.56 -3.02 -14.73
N MET A 86 -6.53 -4.15 -15.44
CA MET A 86 -6.95 -4.21 -16.83
C MET A 86 -8.45 -3.91 -16.96
N ASP A 87 -9.28 -4.47 -16.07
CA ASP A 87 -10.72 -4.18 -16.04
C ASP A 87 -10.97 -2.69 -15.79
N ARG A 88 -10.17 -2.08 -14.91
CA ARG A 88 -10.26 -0.63 -14.65
C ARG A 88 -9.88 0.21 -15.86
N TRP A 89 -8.85 -0.19 -16.61
CA TRP A 89 -8.48 0.48 -17.86
C TRP A 89 -9.53 0.33 -18.95
N LEU A 90 -10.04 -0.87 -19.16
CA LEU A 90 -11.09 -1.13 -20.15
C LEU A 90 -12.37 -0.36 -19.85
N SER A 91 -12.82 -0.35 -18.61
CA SER A 91 -13.98 0.44 -18.17
C SER A 91 -13.78 1.94 -18.39
N ARG A 92 -12.59 2.47 -18.06
CA ARG A 92 -12.27 3.89 -18.29
C ARG A 92 -12.24 4.22 -19.78
N TRP A 93 -11.67 3.34 -20.60
CA TRP A 93 -11.63 3.51 -22.04
C TRP A 93 -13.03 3.53 -22.65
N ALA A 94 -13.87 2.55 -22.31
CA ALA A 94 -15.25 2.48 -22.78
C ALA A 94 -16.05 3.74 -22.42
N ALA A 95 -15.93 4.23 -21.18
CA ALA A 95 -16.56 5.47 -20.76
C ALA A 95 -16.08 6.70 -21.55
N ASN A 96 -14.77 6.78 -21.85
CA ASN A 96 -14.23 7.88 -22.67
C ASN A 96 -14.73 7.83 -24.11
N VAL A 97 -14.80 6.65 -24.73
CA VAL A 97 -15.30 6.45 -26.08
C VAL A 97 -16.79 6.86 -26.16
N ALA A 98 -17.60 6.43 -25.19
CA ALA A 98 -19.01 6.81 -25.14
C ALA A 98 -19.20 8.32 -25.03
N ARG A 99 -18.46 9.00 -24.16
CA ARG A 99 -18.50 10.46 -24.02
C ARG A 99 -18.05 11.19 -25.29
N TYR A 100 -17.03 10.68 -25.95
CA TYR A 100 -16.59 11.27 -27.23
C TYR A 100 -17.62 11.10 -28.32
N ALA A 101 -18.23 9.92 -28.45
CA ALA A 101 -19.30 9.66 -29.40
C ALA A 101 -20.56 10.55 -29.17
N ASN A 102 -20.86 10.84 -27.90
CA ASN A 102 -21.95 11.72 -27.50
C ASN A 102 -21.59 13.22 -27.55
N LEU A 103 -20.44 13.60 -28.09
CA LEU A 103 -19.92 14.98 -28.13
C LEU A 103 -19.78 15.67 -26.75
N GLU A 104 -19.66 14.89 -25.67
CA GLU A 104 -19.47 15.39 -24.32
C GLU A 104 -18.01 15.77 -24.02
N CYS A 105 -17.08 15.43 -24.92
CA CYS A 105 -15.68 15.81 -24.81
C CYS A 105 -15.03 15.93 -26.19
N VAL A 106 -14.02 16.80 -26.31
CA VAL A 106 -13.35 17.12 -27.57
C VAL A 106 -12.19 16.20 -27.93
N LYS A 107 -11.79 15.31 -27.02
CA LYS A 107 -10.67 14.37 -27.24
C LYS A 107 -10.81 13.12 -26.36
N LEU A 108 -10.27 12.02 -26.87
CA LEU A 108 -10.11 10.79 -26.10
C LEU A 108 -8.96 10.91 -25.09
N ILE A 109 -9.21 10.43 -23.88
CA ILE A 109 -8.23 10.36 -22.81
C ILE A 109 -7.78 8.91 -22.66
N LEU A 110 -6.47 8.68 -22.61
CA LEU A 110 -5.90 7.36 -22.45
C LEU A 110 -6.33 6.70 -21.11
N PRO A 111 -6.55 5.37 -21.10
CA PRO A 111 -7.17 4.70 -19.96
C PRO A 111 -6.25 4.54 -18.74
N TRP A 112 -4.92 4.57 -18.93
CA TRP A 112 -3.97 4.35 -17.85
C TRP A 112 -3.79 5.54 -16.91
N SER A 113 -3.18 5.29 -15.77
CA SER A 113 -2.86 6.33 -14.79
C SER A 113 -1.76 7.25 -15.31
N THR A 114 -1.85 8.51 -14.94
CA THR A 114 -0.80 9.52 -15.17
C THR A 114 -0.26 10.02 -13.82
N ALA A 115 0.81 10.81 -13.86
CA ALA A 115 1.35 11.45 -12.65
C ALA A 115 0.33 12.33 -11.91
N ALA A 116 -0.60 12.95 -12.67
CA ALA A 116 -1.68 13.77 -12.13
C ALA A 116 -2.88 12.93 -11.63
N GLN A 117 -3.13 11.77 -12.24
CA GLN A 117 -4.28 10.91 -11.93
C GLN A 117 -3.82 9.51 -11.56
N ARG A 118 -3.39 9.34 -10.32
CA ARG A 118 -2.84 8.08 -9.79
C ARG A 118 -3.91 7.15 -9.22
N PHE A 119 -4.99 6.90 -9.95
CA PHE A 119 -6.08 6.03 -9.50
C PHE A 119 -5.60 4.59 -9.25
N CYS A 120 -4.57 4.11 -9.97
CA CYS A 120 -3.96 2.81 -9.69
C CYS A 120 -3.46 2.69 -8.25
N THR A 121 -2.81 3.74 -7.74
CA THR A 121 -2.35 3.75 -6.35
C THR A 121 -3.51 3.89 -5.37
N ALA A 122 -4.47 4.78 -5.66
CA ALA A 122 -5.60 5.02 -4.76
C ALA A 122 -6.54 3.81 -4.69
N GLU A 123 -7.09 3.39 -5.83
CA GLU A 123 -8.18 2.41 -5.90
C GLU A 123 -7.69 0.95 -5.73
N LEU A 124 -6.54 0.59 -6.33
CA LEU A 124 -6.09 -0.80 -6.38
C LEU A 124 -5.05 -1.16 -5.31
N LYS A 125 -4.45 -0.16 -4.66
CA LYS A 125 -3.47 -0.39 -3.59
C LYS A 125 -3.95 0.18 -2.26
N SER A 126 -3.94 1.52 -2.11
CA SER A 126 -4.15 2.14 -0.80
C SER A 126 -5.54 1.84 -0.19
N GLN A 127 -6.60 1.89 -0.98
CA GLN A 127 -7.97 1.62 -0.48
C GLN A 127 -8.17 0.16 -0.10
N VAL A 128 -7.68 -0.80 -0.90
CA VAL A 128 -7.84 -2.23 -0.61
C VAL A 128 -7.01 -2.65 0.60
N ILE A 129 -5.79 -2.12 0.74
CA ILE A 129 -4.94 -2.30 1.91
C ILE A 129 -5.62 -1.74 3.16
N ALA A 130 -6.07 -0.49 3.12
CA ALA A 130 -6.73 0.16 4.24
C ALA A 130 -8.01 -0.57 4.68
N ARG A 131 -8.80 -1.08 3.71
CA ARG A 131 -9.99 -1.89 4.00
C ARG A 131 -9.62 -3.16 4.77
N GLU A 132 -8.59 -3.87 4.35
CA GLU A 132 -8.14 -5.11 5.00
C GLU A 132 -7.58 -4.84 6.40
N MET A 133 -6.79 -3.77 6.58
CA MET A 133 -6.28 -3.37 7.90
C MET A 133 -7.43 -3.08 8.87
N ARG A 134 -8.45 -2.31 8.45
CA ARG A 134 -9.63 -2.03 9.28
C ARG A 134 -10.46 -3.28 9.60
N ARG A 135 -10.55 -4.22 8.64
CA ARG A 135 -11.27 -5.47 8.84
C ARG A 135 -10.60 -6.37 9.88
N ARG A 136 -9.26 -6.47 9.83
CA ARG A 136 -8.48 -7.32 10.75
C ARG A 136 -8.35 -6.73 12.14
N PHE A 137 -8.24 -5.42 12.21
CA PHE A 137 -8.07 -4.68 13.46
C PHE A 137 -9.11 -3.57 13.54
N PRO A 138 -10.33 -3.87 13.94
CA PRO A 138 -11.42 -2.88 14.04
C PRO A 138 -11.19 -1.84 15.15
N GLU A 139 -10.33 -2.14 16.11
CA GLU A 139 -9.98 -1.29 17.25
C GLU A 139 -8.45 -1.21 17.42
N GLY A 140 -7.99 -0.23 18.19
CA GLY A 140 -6.57 0.00 18.46
C GLY A 140 -5.83 0.64 17.29
N ASP A 141 -4.62 1.09 17.51
CA ASP A 141 -3.79 1.69 16.48
C ASP A 141 -3.22 0.64 15.52
N VAL A 142 -3.00 1.02 14.26
CA VAL A 142 -2.35 0.18 13.26
C VAL A 142 -1.30 0.98 12.47
N VAL A 143 -0.22 0.33 12.08
CA VAL A 143 0.87 0.94 11.31
C VAL A 143 0.97 0.31 9.93
N SER A 144 1.04 1.13 8.89
CA SER A 144 1.38 0.73 7.52
C SER A 144 2.77 1.25 7.18
N ALA A 145 3.77 0.37 7.09
CA ALA A 145 5.11 0.71 6.62
C ALA A 145 5.17 0.65 5.09
N VAL A 146 5.59 1.74 4.45
CA VAL A 146 5.57 1.89 2.99
C VAL A 146 6.96 2.29 2.48
N GLY A 147 7.42 1.60 1.42
CA GLY A 147 8.73 1.82 0.81
C GLY A 147 8.72 3.01 -0.17
N ILE A 148 8.52 4.21 0.34
CA ILE A 148 8.63 5.45 -0.46
C ILE A 148 10.06 5.97 -0.34
N ARG A 149 10.69 6.29 -1.49
CA ARG A 149 12.04 6.86 -1.54
C ARG A 149 11.99 8.32 -1.99
N ARG A 150 12.87 9.14 -1.44
CA ARG A 150 12.97 10.58 -1.77
C ARG A 150 13.34 10.81 -3.23
N GLU A 151 14.24 9.99 -3.78
CA GLU A 151 14.79 10.14 -5.12
C GLU A 151 13.77 9.88 -6.23
N GLU A 152 12.64 9.25 -5.94
CA GLU A 152 11.66 8.90 -6.96
C GLU A 152 10.88 10.11 -7.51
N SER A 153 10.72 11.16 -6.74
CA SER A 153 10.15 12.44 -7.22
C SER A 153 10.22 13.54 -6.15
N THR A 154 10.19 14.80 -6.59
CA THR A 154 10.12 15.98 -5.71
C THR A 154 8.94 15.93 -4.73
N LYS A 155 7.79 15.38 -5.17
CA LYS A 155 6.62 15.21 -4.29
C LYS A 155 6.90 14.19 -3.18
N ARG A 156 7.61 13.09 -3.47
CA ARG A 156 7.97 12.08 -2.48
C ARG A 156 9.04 12.57 -1.52
N ALA A 157 9.99 13.36 -1.99
CA ALA A 157 11.02 13.97 -1.15
C ALA A 157 10.44 14.87 -0.04
N ARG A 158 9.25 15.44 -0.26
CA ARG A 158 8.53 16.29 0.69
C ARG A 158 7.55 15.54 1.59
N MET A 159 7.42 14.23 1.43
CA MET A 159 6.50 13.45 2.28
C MET A 159 7.08 13.32 3.69
N PRO A 160 6.23 13.35 4.73
CA PRO A 160 6.70 13.10 6.09
C PRO A 160 7.07 11.62 6.27
N ALA A 161 8.07 11.36 7.11
CA ALA A 161 8.44 9.99 7.49
C ALA A 161 7.32 9.26 8.25
N TRP A 162 6.45 10.02 8.91
CA TRP A 162 5.31 9.55 9.67
C TRP A 162 4.11 10.46 9.50
N LYS A 163 2.93 9.87 9.40
CA LYS A 163 1.66 10.62 9.41
C LYS A 163 0.50 9.74 9.85
N GLN A 164 -0.51 10.34 10.45
CA GLN A 164 -1.81 9.69 10.60
C GLN A 164 -2.46 9.49 9.22
N ASP A 165 -3.09 8.35 9.01
CA ASP A 165 -3.77 7.99 7.75
C ASP A 165 -5.27 7.80 8.01
N GLU A 166 -6.07 8.78 7.59
CA GLU A 166 -7.52 8.75 7.73
C GLU A 166 -8.17 7.51 7.10
N ARG A 167 -7.57 6.96 6.05
CA ARG A 167 -8.09 5.75 5.37
C ARG A 167 -8.05 4.51 6.26
N THR A 168 -7.13 4.45 7.20
CA THR A 168 -6.97 3.35 8.15
C THR A 168 -7.42 3.72 9.55
N THR A 169 -7.71 4.98 9.83
CA THR A 169 -8.27 5.47 11.10
C THR A 169 -9.72 5.00 11.28
N ARG A 170 -10.09 4.64 12.51
CA ARG A 170 -11.41 4.14 12.92
C ARG A 170 -11.88 4.90 14.15
N ARG A 171 -13.14 4.64 14.56
CA ARG A 171 -13.73 5.28 15.76
C ARG A 171 -12.91 5.01 17.04
N ARG A 172 -12.30 3.82 17.15
CA ARG A 172 -11.56 3.36 18.34
C ARG A 172 -10.10 3.01 18.01
N GLY A 173 -9.44 3.75 17.14
CA GLY A 173 -8.03 3.55 16.84
C GLY A 173 -7.55 4.35 15.64
N ALA A 174 -6.35 4.87 15.73
CA ALA A 174 -5.71 5.62 14.66
C ALA A 174 -4.99 4.68 13.67
N GLY A 175 -5.06 5.04 12.40
CA GLY A 175 -4.22 4.45 11.38
C GLY A 175 -3.02 5.33 11.11
N HIS A 176 -1.87 4.73 10.92
CA HIS A 176 -0.62 5.44 10.72
C HIS A 176 0.11 4.94 9.47
N THR A 177 0.70 5.85 8.71
CA THR A 177 1.64 5.55 7.64
C THR A 177 3.05 5.90 8.08
N TRP A 178 3.94 4.92 8.03
CA TRP A 178 5.37 5.06 8.29
C TRP A 178 6.15 4.84 7.00
N ASN A 179 7.04 5.78 6.65
CA ASN A 179 7.90 5.75 5.48
C ASN A 179 9.37 5.64 5.93
N PRO A 180 9.86 4.47 6.31
CA PRO A 180 11.18 4.32 6.93
C PRO A 180 12.36 4.54 5.97
N LEU A 181 12.11 4.70 4.67
CA LEU A 181 13.13 5.00 3.65
C LEU A 181 13.23 6.50 3.29
N LEU A 182 12.48 7.37 3.96
CA LEU A 182 12.52 8.83 3.78
C LEU A 182 13.58 9.52 4.63
#